data_6c3f317a07c5454a7fd5a66b4333af20
#
_entry.id   6c3f317a07c5454a7fd5a66b4333af20
#
_cell.length_a   1.000
_cell.length_b   1.000
_cell.length_c   1.000
_cell.angle_alpha   90.00
_cell.angle_beta   90.00
_cell.angle_gamma   90.00
#
_symmetry.space_group_name_H-M   'P 1'
#
loop_
_entity.id
_entity.type
_entity.pdbx_description
1 polymer ?
#
loop_
_entity_poly.entity_id
_entity_poly.type
_entity_poly.pdbx_seq_one_letter_code
_entity_poly.pdbx_strand_id
1 'polypeptide(L)'
;MFTDLLQMKTGDIFYLHVLGETLAYEVDSLNTVLPHDTSLLGITGGSDLCTLITCTPIAVNSHRLLVTGHRIPFEAAKEMVEEAQQEDTEVESTWEQEYLRGLYIAIAVVLILFLICIVVALLGRNNDA
;
A
#
# COMPACT_ATOMS: atom_id res chain seq x y z
N MET A 1 0.81 12.78 16.80
CA MET A 1 0.39 11.59 17.58
C MET A 1 0.55 10.39 16.68
N PHE A 2 1.17 9.32 17.12
CA PHE A 2 1.55 8.15 16.26
C PHE A 2 0.36 7.22 15.95
N THR A 3 -0.71 7.75 15.38
CA THR A 3 -1.94 6.98 15.09
C THR A 3 -1.71 5.95 13.99
N ASP A 4 -0.86 6.28 13.03
CA ASP A 4 -0.58 5.45 11.86
C ASP A 4 0.37 4.27 12.14
N LEU A 5 1.02 4.26 13.32
CA LEU A 5 1.82 3.11 13.77
C LEU A 5 1.03 1.80 13.84
N LEU A 6 -0.31 1.86 13.99
CA LEU A 6 -1.16 0.68 13.98
C LEU A 6 -1.25 0.00 12.61
N GLN A 7 -0.87 0.68 11.55
CA GLN A 7 -0.90 0.16 10.18
C GLN A 7 0.46 -0.39 9.73
N MET A 8 1.52 -0.11 10.49
CA MET A 8 2.88 -0.57 10.17
C MET A 8 2.99 -2.10 10.23
N LYS A 9 3.88 -2.61 9.40
CA LYS A 9 4.21 -4.04 9.28
C LYS A 9 5.71 -4.23 9.37
N THR A 10 6.13 -5.46 9.61
CA THR A 10 7.55 -5.85 9.50
C THR A 10 8.05 -5.61 8.08
N GLY A 11 9.20 -4.99 7.95
CA GLY A 11 9.79 -4.55 6.69
C GLY A 11 9.45 -3.12 6.28
N ASP A 12 8.49 -2.45 6.96
CA ASP A 12 8.22 -1.03 6.72
C ASP A 12 9.39 -0.16 7.21
N ILE A 13 9.56 1.01 6.60
CA ILE A 13 10.65 1.93 6.93
C ILE A 13 10.08 3.17 7.61
N PHE A 14 10.74 3.61 8.68
CA PHE A 14 10.48 4.91 9.30
C PHE A 14 11.75 5.74 9.43
N TYR A 15 11.57 7.05 9.45
CA TYR A 15 12.67 8.01 9.51
C TYR A 15 12.63 8.82 10.80
N LEU A 16 13.81 9.02 11.39
CA LEU A 16 14.01 9.96 12.50
C LEU A 16 14.86 11.14 12.02
N HIS A 17 14.33 12.34 12.18
CA HIS A 17 15.08 13.56 11.92
C HIS A 17 15.65 14.12 13.22
N VAL A 18 16.96 14.02 13.39
CA VAL A 18 17.66 14.42 14.62
C VAL A 18 18.81 15.35 14.26
N LEU A 19 18.80 16.57 14.79
CA LEU A 19 19.88 17.55 14.62
C LEU A 19 20.32 17.80 13.16
N GLY A 20 19.38 17.70 12.23
CA GLY A 20 19.65 17.88 10.78
C GLY A 20 20.09 16.62 10.07
N GLU A 21 20.25 15.52 10.76
CA GLU A 21 20.47 14.20 10.16
C GLU A 21 19.18 13.40 10.05
N THR A 22 19.08 12.59 8.99
CA THR A 22 17.97 11.65 8.80
C THR A 22 18.48 10.24 9.03
N LEU A 23 17.91 9.59 10.02
CA LEU A 23 18.20 8.21 10.38
C LEU A 23 17.06 7.32 9.88
N ALA A 24 17.39 6.25 9.17
CA ALA A 24 16.42 5.30 8.64
C ALA A 24 16.43 4.01 9.45
N TYR A 25 15.25 3.48 9.73
CA TYR A 25 15.06 2.23 10.47
C TYR A 25 14.04 1.35 9.73
N GLU A 26 14.37 0.08 9.62
CA GLU A 26 13.47 -0.96 9.11
C GLU A 26 12.81 -1.68 10.28
N VAL A 27 11.50 -1.88 10.21
CA VAL A 27 10.71 -2.52 11.28
C VAL A 27 10.99 -4.01 11.34
N ASP A 28 11.52 -4.47 12.47
CA ASP A 28 11.76 -5.88 12.77
C ASP A 28 10.55 -6.56 13.41
N SER A 29 9.89 -5.87 14.34
CA SER A 29 8.82 -6.46 15.11
C SER A 29 7.80 -5.45 15.62
N LEU A 30 6.56 -5.93 15.76
CA LEU A 30 5.45 -5.21 16.38
C LEU A 30 4.94 -6.04 17.57
N ASN A 31 4.95 -5.45 18.75
CA ASN A 31 4.52 -6.12 19.97
C ASN A 31 3.49 -5.28 20.73
N THR A 32 2.47 -5.92 21.24
CA THR A 32 1.48 -5.29 22.11
C THR A 32 1.66 -5.78 23.54
N VAL A 33 1.95 -4.88 24.46
CA VAL A 33 2.26 -5.17 25.86
C VAL A 33 1.38 -4.37 26.80
N LEU A 34 1.36 -4.76 28.07
CA LEU A 34 0.72 -3.98 29.13
C LEU A 34 1.53 -2.71 29.43
N PRO A 35 0.90 -1.63 29.93
CA PRO A 35 1.59 -0.35 30.15
C PRO A 35 2.79 -0.39 31.09
N HIS A 36 2.85 -1.36 31.98
CA HIS A 36 3.94 -1.54 32.97
C HIS A 36 4.98 -2.59 32.53
N ASP A 37 4.76 -3.26 31.40
CA ASP A 37 5.69 -4.24 30.87
C ASP A 37 6.76 -3.55 30.01
N THR A 38 7.97 -3.48 30.53
CA THR A 38 9.14 -2.88 29.89
C THR A 38 10.17 -3.92 29.44
N SER A 39 9.84 -5.20 29.47
CA SER A 39 10.77 -6.30 29.18
C SER A 39 11.40 -6.21 27.79
N LEU A 40 10.66 -5.69 26.81
CA LEU A 40 11.11 -5.52 25.41
C LEU A 40 11.83 -4.18 25.13
N LEU A 41 12.01 -3.33 26.16
CA LEU A 41 12.68 -2.03 26.03
C LEU A 41 14.14 -2.07 26.49
N GLY A 42 14.69 -3.26 26.69
CA GLY A 42 16.07 -3.44 27.12
C GLY A 42 17.07 -3.02 26.04
N ILE A 43 18.23 -2.53 26.48
CA ILE A 43 19.34 -2.22 25.59
C ILE A 43 19.97 -3.53 25.10
N THR A 44 19.99 -3.73 23.78
CA THR A 44 20.71 -4.84 23.16
C THR A 44 22.08 -4.36 22.70
N GLY A 45 23.14 -4.88 23.34
CA GLY A 45 24.50 -4.47 23.04
C GLY A 45 24.88 -4.79 21.59
N GLY A 46 25.48 -3.79 20.90
CA GLY A 46 25.98 -3.95 19.54
C GLY A 46 24.94 -3.74 18.42
N SER A 47 23.71 -3.41 18.77
CA SER A 47 22.64 -3.11 17.79
C SER A 47 22.13 -1.69 17.95
N ASP A 48 21.98 -0.95 16.86
CA ASP A 48 21.32 0.36 16.82
C ASP A 48 19.83 0.13 16.55
N LEU A 49 19.05 0.06 17.63
CA LEU A 49 17.61 -0.17 17.59
C LEU A 49 16.84 1.07 17.99
N CYS A 50 15.70 1.29 17.36
CA CYS A 50 14.74 2.30 17.74
C CYS A 50 13.38 1.66 17.98
N THR A 51 12.77 1.94 19.13
CA THR A 51 11.41 1.47 19.44
C THR A 51 10.46 2.66 19.56
N LEU A 52 9.49 2.71 18.65
CA LEU A 52 8.39 3.66 18.70
C LEU A 52 7.27 3.08 19.56
N ILE A 53 6.73 3.90 20.47
CA ILE A 53 5.72 3.46 21.44
C ILE A 53 4.47 4.30 21.29
N THR A 54 3.32 3.64 21.16
CA THR A 54 2.01 4.30 21.19
C THR A 54 1.01 3.53 22.06
N CYS A 55 -0.09 4.19 22.43
CA CYS A 55 -1.18 3.57 23.17
C CYS A 55 -2.12 2.84 22.21
N THR A 56 -2.61 1.67 22.61
CA THR A 56 -3.59 0.87 21.86
C THR A 56 -4.57 0.16 22.80
N PRO A 57 -5.82 -0.16 22.38
CA PRO A 57 -6.54 0.40 21.23
C PRO A 57 -6.78 1.92 21.39
N ILE A 58 -7.02 2.60 20.26
CA ILE A 58 -7.34 4.05 20.27
C ILE A 58 -8.54 4.32 21.18
N ALA A 59 -8.46 5.37 21.98
CA ALA A 59 -9.44 5.79 23.01
C ALA A 59 -9.47 4.95 24.29
N VAL A 60 -9.18 3.64 24.25
CA VAL A 60 -9.14 2.78 25.45
C VAL A 60 -7.78 2.85 26.14
N ASN A 61 -6.69 2.85 25.37
CA ASN A 61 -5.31 3.03 25.84
C ASN A 61 -4.85 1.99 26.89
N SER A 62 -5.44 0.81 26.89
CA SER A 62 -5.17 -0.25 27.87
C SER A 62 -3.83 -0.95 27.68
N HIS A 63 -3.27 -0.87 26.49
CA HIS A 63 -1.99 -1.50 26.11
C HIS A 63 -1.05 -0.49 25.46
N ARG A 64 0.16 -0.95 25.18
CA ARG A 64 1.18 -0.22 24.41
C ARG A 64 1.54 -1.05 23.20
N LEU A 65 1.51 -0.43 22.01
CA LEU A 65 2.11 -0.99 20.80
C LEU A 65 3.57 -0.51 20.74
N LEU A 66 4.47 -1.46 20.62
CA LEU A 66 5.91 -1.23 20.43
C LEU A 66 6.23 -1.65 18.98
N VAL A 67 6.76 -0.69 18.22
CA VAL A 67 7.28 -0.93 16.88
C VAL A 67 8.80 -0.78 16.97
N THR A 68 9.52 -1.89 16.88
CA THR A 68 10.98 -1.91 16.99
C THR A 68 11.60 -2.13 15.63
N GLY A 69 12.57 -1.31 15.27
CA GLY A 69 13.34 -1.44 14.04
C GLY A 69 14.83 -1.26 14.28
N HIS A 70 15.63 -1.82 13.38
CA HIS A 70 17.08 -1.65 13.34
C HIS A 70 17.49 -0.58 12.34
N ARG A 71 18.65 0.01 12.59
CA ARG A 71 19.24 1.04 11.73
C ARG A 71 19.65 0.48 10.39
N ILE A 72 19.23 1.14 9.31
CA ILE A 72 19.69 0.87 7.94
C ILE A 72 20.31 2.12 7.32
N PRO A 73 21.22 1.98 6.32
CA PRO A 73 21.72 3.12 5.58
C PRO A 73 20.61 3.90 4.89
N PHE A 74 20.65 5.22 4.96
CA PHE A 74 19.59 6.08 4.39
C PHE A 74 19.38 5.85 2.88
N GLU A 75 20.45 5.64 2.12
CA GLU A 75 20.38 5.38 0.68
C GLU A 75 19.66 4.06 0.38
N ALA A 76 19.96 3.00 1.15
CA ALA A 76 19.27 1.73 1.01
C ALA A 76 17.77 1.84 1.34
N ALA A 77 17.43 2.59 2.39
CA ALA A 77 16.04 2.89 2.74
C ALA A 77 15.30 3.59 1.62
N LYS A 78 15.95 4.53 0.95
CA LYS A 78 15.36 5.28 -0.16
C LYS A 78 15.08 4.38 -1.36
N GLU A 79 16.04 3.54 -1.74
CA GLU A 79 15.87 2.56 -2.83
C GLU A 79 14.71 1.60 -2.56
N MET A 80 14.60 1.05 -1.35
CA MET A 80 13.52 0.13 -0.95
C MET A 80 12.13 0.80 -1.02
N VAL A 81 12.03 2.07 -0.62
CA VAL A 81 10.77 2.83 -0.68
C VAL A 81 10.39 3.16 -2.12
N GLU A 82 11.37 3.53 -2.96
CA GLU A 82 11.16 3.79 -4.38
C GLU A 82 10.69 2.53 -5.13
N GLU A 83 11.29 1.37 -4.85
CA GLU A 83 10.89 0.08 -5.42
C GLU A 83 9.46 -0.30 -5.01
N ALA A 84 9.11 -0.17 -3.72
CA ALA A 84 7.77 -0.46 -3.23
C ALA A 84 6.70 0.45 -3.85
N GLN A 85 7.00 1.73 -4.06
CA GLN A 85 6.09 2.67 -4.72
C GLN A 85 5.92 2.39 -6.21
N GLN A 86 6.94 1.87 -6.89
CA GLN A 86 6.85 1.47 -8.30
C GLN A 86 5.97 0.24 -8.49
N GLU A 87 6.06 -0.74 -7.59
CA GLU A 87 5.23 -1.95 -7.62
C GLU A 87 3.74 -1.62 -7.47
N ASP A 88 3.38 -0.73 -6.54
CA ASP A 88 2.01 -0.26 -6.36
C ASP A 88 1.48 0.49 -7.61
N THR A 89 2.32 1.26 -8.28
CA THR A 89 1.94 2.03 -9.47
C THR A 89 1.73 1.13 -10.70
N GLU A 90 2.53 0.06 -10.87
CA GLU A 90 2.37 -0.90 -11.96
C GLU A 90 1.07 -1.71 -11.83
N VAL A 91 0.70 -2.11 -10.61
CA VAL A 91 -0.55 -2.85 -10.35
C VAL A 91 -1.77 -1.98 -10.69
N GLU A 92 -1.76 -0.71 -10.34
CA GLU A 92 -2.89 0.20 -10.61
C GLU A 92 -3.05 0.48 -12.11
N SER A 93 -1.94 0.62 -12.85
CA SER A 93 -1.97 0.87 -14.30
C SER A 93 -2.48 -0.33 -15.12
N THR A 94 -2.24 -1.55 -14.68
CA THR A 94 -2.71 -2.77 -15.35
C THR A 94 -4.23 -2.94 -15.25
N TRP A 95 -4.84 -2.60 -14.13
CA TRP A 95 -6.30 -2.66 -13.95
C TRP A 95 -7.06 -1.72 -14.88
N GLU A 96 -6.56 -0.49 -15.03
CA GLU A 96 -7.18 0.48 -15.94
C GLU A 96 -7.07 0.07 -17.40
N GLN A 97 -5.95 -0.48 -17.82
CA GLN A 97 -5.74 -0.93 -19.19
C GLN A 97 -6.60 -2.15 -19.55
N GLU A 98 -6.73 -3.11 -18.67
CA GLU A 98 -7.60 -4.28 -18.84
C GLU A 98 -9.08 -3.88 -18.92
N TYR A 99 -9.51 -2.99 -18.02
CA TYR A 99 -10.88 -2.47 -18.01
C TYR A 99 -11.22 -1.69 -19.29
N LEU A 100 -10.33 -0.83 -19.74
CA LEU A 100 -10.53 -0.06 -20.98
C LEU A 100 -10.58 -0.97 -22.22
N ARG A 101 -9.73 -1.98 -22.29
CA ARG A 101 -9.79 -3.00 -23.37
C ARG A 101 -11.12 -3.73 -23.39
N GLY A 102 -11.59 -4.19 -22.22
CA GLY A 102 -12.90 -4.82 -22.08
C GLY A 102 -14.06 -3.92 -22.54
N LEU A 103 -14.00 -2.65 -22.15
CA LEU A 103 -14.98 -1.64 -22.52
C LEU A 103 -15.00 -1.38 -24.04
N TYR A 104 -13.83 -1.26 -24.69
CA TYR A 104 -13.73 -1.08 -26.14
C TYR A 104 -14.30 -2.28 -26.90
N ILE A 105 -14.02 -3.50 -26.46
CA ILE A 105 -14.56 -4.72 -27.07
C ILE A 105 -16.09 -4.76 -26.95
N ALA A 106 -16.62 -4.42 -25.78
CA ALA A 106 -18.06 -4.39 -25.55
C ALA A 106 -18.78 -3.36 -26.44
N ILE A 107 -18.22 -2.15 -26.56
CA ILE A 107 -18.76 -1.10 -27.45
C ILE A 107 -18.69 -1.54 -28.94
N ALA A 108 -17.59 -2.14 -29.36
CA ALA A 108 -17.44 -2.63 -30.73
C ALA A 108 -18.48 -3.71 -31.08
N VAL A 109 -18.74 -4.65 -30.17
CA VAL A 109 -19.77 -5.70 -30.36
C VAL A 109 -21.16 -5.08 -30.46
N VAL A 110 -21.50 -4.11 -29.61
CA VAL A 110 -22.81 -3.44 -29.68
C VAL A 110 -22.96 -2.67 -30.98
N LEU A 111 -21.94 -1.99 -31.48
CA LEU A 111 -21.97 -1.27 -32.76
C LEU A 111 -22.15 -2.23 -33.95
N ILE A 112 -21.46 -3.37 -33.93
CA ILE A 112 -21.57 -4.39 -34.97
C ILE A 112 -23.01 -4.96 -35.01
N LEU A 113 -23.57 -5.31 -33.84
CA LEU A 113 -24.95 -5.80 -33.75
C LEU A 113 -25.96 -4.75 -34.24
N PHE A 114 -25.73 -3.48 -33.90
CA PHE A 114 -26.58 -2.38 -34.36
C PHE A 114 -26.53 -2.22 -35.90
N LEU A 115 -25.32 -2.30 -36.47
CA LEU A 115 -25.15 -2.27 -37.95
C LEU A 115 -25.84 -3.46 -38.62
N ILE A 116 -25.73 -4.66 -38.07
CA ILE A 116 -26.42 -5.84 -38.58
C ILE A 116 -27.94 -5.63 -38.54
N CYS A 117 -28.49 -5.10 -37.44
CA CYS A 117 -29.90 -4.79 -37.36
C CYS A 117 -30.35 -3.78 -38.40
N ILE A 118 -29.56 -2.73 -38.64
CA ILE A 118 -29.87 -1.75 -39.71
C ILE A 118 -29.86 -2.40 -41.07
N VAL A 119 -28.86 -3.22 -41.41
CA VAL A 119 -28.75 -3.90 -42.70
C VAL A 119 -29.93 -4.85 -42.90
N VAL A 120 -30.28 -5.64 -41.88
CA VAL A 120 -31.44 -6.54 -41.94
C VAL A 120 -32.75 -5.77 -42.13
N ALA A 121 -32.94 -4.65 -41.46
CA ALA A 121 -34.10 -3.80 -41.59
C ALA A 121 -34.20 -3.15 -42.99
N LEU A 122 -33.06 -2.76 -43.59
CA LEU A 122 -33.00 -2.18 -44.93
C LEU A 122 -33.26 -3.25 -46.03
N LEU A 123 -32.71 -4.45 -45.86
CA LEU A 123 -32.94 -5.57 -46.77
C LEU A 123 -34.41 -6.09 -46.71
N GLY A 124 -34.98 -6.15 -45.50
CA GLY A 124 -36.40 -6.52 -45.32
C GLY A 124 -37.34 -5.53 -45.99
N ARG A 125 -37.01 -4.23 -45.93
CA ARG A 125 -37.81 -3.17 -46.60
C ARG A 125 -37.75 -3.17 -48.10
N ASN A 126 -36.68 -3.75 -48.69
CA ASN A 126 -36.52 -3.85 -50.13
C ASN A 126 -37.20 -5.10 -50.72
N ASN A 127 -37.66 -6.03 -49.88
CA ASN A 127 -38.34 -7.26 -50.31
C ASN A 127 -39.86 -7.14 -50.31
N ASP A 128 -40.43 -6.04 -49.79
CA ASP A 128 -41.87 -5.76 -49.69
C ASP A 128 -42.33 -4.72 -50.76
N ALA A 129 -41.48 -4.40 -51.75
CA ALA A 129 -41.80 -3.48 -52.85
C ALA A 129 -41.98 -4.19 -54.21
#